data_81595c7e62a712b934b8b6efe5866a06
#
_entry.id   81595c7e62a712b934b8b6efe5866a06
#
_cell.length_a   1.000
_cell.length_b   1.000
_cell.length_c   1.000
_cell.angle_alpha   90.00
_cell.angle_beta   90.00
_cell.angle_gamma   90.00
#
_symmetry.space_group_name_H-M   'P 1'
#
loop_
_entity.id
_entity.type
_entity.pdbx_description
1 polymer ?
#
loop_
_entity_poly.entity_id
_entity_poly.type
_entity_poly.pdbx_seq_one_letter_code
_entity_poly.pdbx_strand_id
1 'polypeptide(L)'
;TGDTSVFGDSWLQAVQNILNTFRDQQRKNGVGSYHFKRNTTRQLDTMCNDGWGAPVKPVGLICSAFRPSDDATTFQFLIPSNFMAVTCLNKAAEILVKVNRNTELAEQCRSLAAEVKTALRAYAVHQHPKYGPIYAFEVDGFGNQHLMDDANVPSLLAMAYLGDVSIDDPIYQNTRRFVWSEDNPYFFRGKAGEGIGGPHVGYDMPWPMSIMMKAFTSTDDAEIKWCIETLMRTDAGTGFMHESFHKDDPTNFTRDWFAWQNTLFGELIIKLVNDGKLDVLNSIDL
;
A
#
# COMPACT_ATOMS: atom_id res chain seq x y z
N THR A 1 0.46 21.05 10.25
CA THR A 1 1.03 22.34 10.67
C THR A 1 0.11 23.52 10.36
N GLY A 2 -0.78 23.40 9.34
CA GLY A 2 -1.61 24.49 8.84
C GLY A 2 -0.87 25.47 7.90
N ASP A 3 0.43 25.27 7.67
CA ASP A 3 1.21 26.05 6.71
C ASP A 3 0.84 25.67 5.27
N THR A 4 0.34 26.66 4.52
CA THR A 4 -0.08 26.51 3.12
C THR A 4 0.92 27.10 2.11
N SER A 5 2.05 27.62 2.57
CA SER A 5 3.06 28.27 1.72
C SER A 5 3.70 27.35 0.69
N VAL A 6 3.67 26.03 0.96
CA VAL A 6 4.22 24.98 0.09
C VAL A 6 3.36 24.75 -1.18
N PHE A 7 2.08 25.20 -1.19
CA PHE A 7 1.16 24.98 -2.31
C PHE A 7 1.23 26.11 -3.35
N GLY A 8 2.43 26.50 -3.76
CA GLY A 8 2.70 27.52 -4.78
C GLY A 8 2.72 26.97 -6.22
N ASP A 9 3.29 27.74 -7.14
CA ASP A 9 3.30 27.42 -8.58
C ASP A 9 3.98 26.08 -8.89
N SER A 10 5.08 25.74 -8.20
CA SER A 10 5.76 24.44 -8.37
C SER A 10 4.86 23.27 -7.98
N TRP A 11 4.05 23.40 -6.92
CA TRP A 11 3.09 22.39 -6.52
C TRP A 11 1.95 22.28 -7.56
N LEU A 12 1.42 23.40 -8.08
CA LEU A 12 0.43 23.39 -9.15
C LEU A 12 0.95 22.66 -10.40
N GLN A 13 2.18 22.94 -10.79
CA GLN A 13 2.82 22.25 -11.92
C GLN A 13 2.99 20.74 -11.63
N ALA A 14 3.35 20.36 -10.40
CA ALA A 14 3.45 18.96 -10.00
C ALA A 14 2.09 18.25 -10.10
N VAL A 15 1.01 18.84 -9.62
CA VAL A 15 -0.35 18.28 -9.74
C VAL A 15 -0.74 18.10 -11.21
N GLN A 16 -0.46 19.08 -12.08
CA GLN A 16 -0.72 18.95 -13.51
C GLN A 16 0.08 17.79 -14.14
N ASN A 17 1.35 17.64 -13.77
CA ASN A 17 2.19 16.56 -14.26
C ASN A 17 1.69 15.17 -13.79
N ILE A 18 1.24 15.07 -12.53
CA ILE A 18 0.63 13.85 -12.00
C ILE A 18 -0.63 13.48 -12.80
N LEU A 19 -1.53 14.44 -13.05
CA LEU A 19 -2.74 14.21 -13.86
C LEU A 19 -2.40 13.71 -15.26
N ASN A 20 -1.42 14.34 -15.91
CA ASN A 20 -0.99 13.94 -17.25
C ASN A 20 -0.42 12.54 -17.25
N THR A 21 0.45 12.21 -16.28
CA THR A 21 1.05 10.88 -16.12
C THR A 21 -0.01 9.82 -15.83
N PHE A 22 -0.95 10.09 -14.94
CA PHE A 22 -2.01 9.14 -14.62
C PHE A 22 -2.90 8.85 -15.83
N ARG A 23 -3.28 9.90 -16.61
CA ARG A 23 -4.06 9.73 -17.84
C ARG A 23 -3.30 8.94 -18.90
N ASP A 24 -2.00 9.19 -19.07
CA ASP A 24 -1.15 8.41 -19.97
C ASP A 24 -1.10 6.93 -19.52
N GLN A 25 -0.93 6.69 -18.23
CA GLN A 25 -0.86 5.34 -17.65
C GLN A 25 -2.22 4.64 -17.54
N GLN A 26 -3.34 5.28 -17.84
CA GLN A 26 -4.60 4.56 -18.11
C GLN A 26 -4.55 3.78 -19.44
N ARG A 27 -3.56 4.05 -20.29
CA ARG A 27 -3.27 3.34 -21.55
C ARG A 27 -4.43 3.29 -22.55
N LYS A 28 -5.32 4.27 -22.51
CA LYS A 28 -6.45 4.36 -23.46
C LYS A 28 -6.02 4.60 -24.90
N ASN A 29 -4.86 5.22 -25.10
CA ASN A 29 -4.33 5.61 -26.40
C ASN A 29 -3.06 4.84 -26.79
N GLY A 30 -2.79 3.69 -26.19
CA GLY A 30 -1.61 2.86 -26.46
C GLY A 30 -0.89 2.42 -25.19
N VAL A 31 0.36 2.00 -25.32
CA VAL A 31 1.15 1.43 -24.21
C VAL A 31 1.66 2.47 -23.19
N GLY A 32 1.33 3.75 -23.37
CA GLY A 32 1.85 4.85 -22.55
C GLY A 32 3.29 5.24 -22.94
N SER A 33 3.80 6.27 -22.28
CA SER A 33 5.15 6.80 -22.53
C SER A 33 6.23 6.14 -21.66
N TYR A 34 5.85 5.46 -20.57
CA TYR A 34 6.80 4.87 -19.64
C TYR A 34 7.31 3.52 -20.11
N HIS A 35 8.62 3.42 -20.22
CA HIS A 35 9.35 2.22 -20.61
C HIS A 35 10.54 2.05 -19.67
N PHE A 36 10.70 0.85 -19.08
CA PHE A 36 11.81 0.56 -18.19
C PHE A 36 12.33 -0.86 -18.40
N LYS A 37 13.59 -0.93 -18.81
CA LYS A 37 14.32 -2.18 -18.98
C LYS A 37 15.72 -2.04 -18.38
N ARG A 38 16.10 -3.00 -17.53
CA ARG A 38 17.48 -3.10 -17.05
C ARG A 38 18.06 -4.49 -17.37
N ASN A 39 19.37 -4.55 -17.50
CA ASN A 39 20.07 -5.83 -17.59
C ASN A 39 20.21 -6.42 -16.19
N THR A 40 19.46 -7.47 -15.90
CA THR A 40 19.39 -8.13 -14.59
C THR A 40 19.08 -9.61 -14.76
N THR A 41 19.49 -10.41 -13.77
CA THR A 41 19.10 -11.82 -13.66
C THR A 41 17.84 -12.02 -12.84
N ARG A 42 17.40 -11.01 -12.08
CA ARG A 42 16.20 -11.03 -11.26
C ARG A 42 15.03 -10.43 -12.03
N GLN A 43 14.02 -11.24 -12.33
CA GLN A 43 12.86 -10.82 -13.14
C GLN A 43 12.10 -9.64 -12.55
N LEU A 44 12.07 -9.51 -11.22
CA LEU A 44 11.35 -8.43 -10.53
C LEU A 44 12.03 -7.07 -10.63
N ASP A 45 13.31 -7.01 -11.06
CA ASP A 45 14.05 -5.75 -11.17
C ASP A 45 13.81 -5.00 -12.49
N THR A 46 12.98 -5.53 -13.37
CA THR A 46 12.71 -4.95 -14.69
C THR A 46 11.29 -5.27 -15.13
N MET A 47 10.73 -4.41 -15.99
CA MET A 47 9.43 -4.71 -16.57
C MET A 47 9.57 -5.80 -17.65
N CYS A 48 8.61 -6.73 -17.68
CA CYS A 48 8.51 -7.74 -18.74
C CYS A 48 8.19 -7.11 -20.12
N ASN A 49 8.03 -7.93 -21.14
CA ASN A 49 7.67 -7.50 -22.49
C ASN A 49 8.57 -6.36 -22.99
N ASP A 50 9.88 -6.60 -22.94
CA ASP A 50 10.93 -5.65 -23.39
C ASP A 50 10.85 -4.27 -22.72
N GLY A 51 10.38 -4.21 -21.48
CA GLY A 51 10.27 -2.97 -20.69
C GLY A 51 8.92 -2.25 -20.77
N TRP A 52 7.96 -2.79 -21.51
CA TRP A 52 6.60 -2.22 -21.62
C TRP A 52 5.62 -2.75 -20.58
N GLY A 53 5.99 -3.85 -19.89
CA GLY A 53 5.16 -4.54 -18.92
C GLY A 53 4.11 -5.46 -19.55
N ALA A 54 3.36 -6.14 -18.69
CA ALA A 54 2.31 -7.05 -19.12
C ALA A 54 1.19 -6.30 -19.86
N PRO A 55 0.54 -6.92 -20.87
CA PRO A 55 -0.61 -6.33 -21.55
C PRO A 55 -1.75 -6.03 -20.58
N VAL A 56 -2.43 -4.92 -20.80
CA VAL A 56 -3.63 -4.54 -20.06
C VAL A 56 -4.78 -4.21 -21.01
N LYS A 57 -6.00 -4.45 -20.55
CA LYS A 57 -7.20 -3.89 -21.17
C LYS A 57 -7.50 -2.53 -20.50
N PRO A 58 -7.50 -1.42 -21.25
CA PRO A 58 -7.80 -0.10 -20.70
C PRO A 58 -9.24 -0.06 -20.15
N VAL A 59 -9.37 0.00 -18.83
CA VAL A 59 -10.66 -0.03 -18.13
C VAL A 59 -10.88 1.19 -17.25
N GLY A 60 -9.97 2.18 -17.33
CA GLY A 60 -10.00 3.38 -16.49
C GLY A 60 -9.11 3.31 -15.25
N LEU A 61 -8.49 2.16 -14.96
CA LEU A 61 -7.45 2.04 -13.94
C LEU A 61 -6.10 2.58 -14.45
N ILE A 62 -5.22 2.93 -13.51
CA ILE A 62 -3.88 3.49 -13.76
C ILE A 62 -2.85 2.37 -13.61
N CYS A 63 -2.00 2.18 -14.61
CA CYS A 63 -0.90 1.23 -14.56
C CYS A 63 0.20 1.68 -13.60
N SER A 64 0.73 0.73 -12.83
CA SER A 64 1.97 0.84 -12.06
C SER A 64 3.01 -0.12 -12.66
N ALA A 65 4.18 0.38 -12.99
CA ALA A 65 5.29 -0.44 -13.49
C ALA A 65 5.87 -1.31 -12.37
N PHE A 66 5.97 -0.72 -11.18
CA PHE A 66 6.54 -1.34 -9.99
C PHE A 66 5.58 -1.21 -8.80
N ARG A 67 5.72 -2.13 -7.87
CA ARG A 67 5.12 -2.09 -6.53
C ARG A 67 5.89 -1.09 -5.65
N PRO A 68 5.36 -0.70 -4.49
CA PRO A 68 6.10 0.13 -3.52
C PRO A 68 7.42 -0.50 -3.05
N SER A 69 7.57 -1.82 -3.18
CA SER A 69 8.79 -2.59 -2.90
C SER A 69 9.88 -2.47 -3.96
N ASP A 70 9.66 -1.73 -5.04
CA ASP A 70 10.49 -1.70 -6.26
C ASP A 70 10.45 -2.99 -7.10
N ASP A 71 9.60 -3.96 -6.76
CA ASP A 71 9.40 -5.15 -7.57
C ASP A 71 8.41 -4.87 -8.72
N ALA A 72 8.71 -5.36 -9.91
CA ALA A 72 7.84 -5.20 -11.07
C ALA A 72 6.47 -5.86 -10.84
N THR A 73 5.41 -5.19 -11.26
CA THR A 73 4.05 -5.73 -11.19
C THR A 73 3.88 -6.91 -12.15
N THR A 74 3.11 -7.90 -11.73
CA THR A 74 2.68 -9.02 -12.59
C THR A 74 1.55 -8.58 -13.52
N PHE A 75 0.49 -7.98 -12.94
CA PHE A 75 -0.56 -7.28 -13.66
C PHE A 75 -0.49 -5.80 -13.33
N GLN A 76 -0.48 -4.93 -14.34
CA GLN A 76 -0.07 -3.55 -14.13
C GLN A 76 -1.07 -2.66 -13.40
N PHE A 77 -2.32 -3.07 -13.23
CA PHE A 77 -3.26 -2.33 -12.38
C PHE A 77 -3.10 -2.77 -10.92
N LEU A 78 -2.18 -2.14 -10.21
CA LEU A 78 -1.97 -2.32 -8.77
C LEU A 78 -3.12 -1.66 -8.01
N ILE A 79 -3.99 -2.47 -7.40
CA ILE A 79 -5.25 -2.01 -6.81
C ILE A 79 -5.05 -1.08 -5.61
N PRO A 80 -4.18 -1.37 -4.62
CA PRO A 80 -3.96 -0.42 -3.52
C PRO A 80 -3.50 0.96 -4.00
N SER A 81 -2.60 1.01 -4.99
CA SER A 81 -2.13 2.28 -5.56
C SER A 81 -3.24 3.03 -6.31
N ASN A 82 -4.16 2.33 -6.96
CA ASN A 82 -5.31 2.96 -7.60
C ASN A 82 -6.30 3.55 -6.57
N PHE A 83 -6.52 2.89 -5.43
CA PHE A 83 -7.30 3.47 -4.32
C PHE A 83 -6.61 4.73 -3.76
N MET A 84 -5.30 4.64 -3.48
CA MET A 84 -4.52 5.80 -3.02
C MET A 84 -4.57 6.96 -4.03
N ALA A 85 -4.53 6.69 -5.34
CA ALA A 85 -4.68 7.73 -6.36
C ALA A 85 -6.02 8.45 -6.25
N VAL A 86 -7.13 7.74 -6.04
CA VAL A 86 -8.47 8.34 -5.82
C VAL A 86 -8.46 9.25 -4.59
N THR A 87 -7.92 8.77 -3.47
CA THR A 87 -7.84 9.51 -2.20
C THR A 87 -7.00 10.77 -2.36
N CYS A 88 -5.79 10.64 -2.94
CA CYS A 88 -4.88 11.76 -3.13
C CYS A 88 -5.40 12.81 -4.11
N LEU A 89 -6.05 12.42 -5.21
CA LEU A 89 -6.65 13.34 -6.16
C LEU A 89 -7.80 14.15 -5.54
N ASN A 90 -8.64 13.54 -4.70
CA ASN A 90 -9.69 14.24 -4.00
C ASN A 90 -9.12 15.23 -2.96
N LYS A 91 -8.10 14.84 -2.19
CA LYS A 91 -7.40 15.74 -1.25
C LYS A 91 -6.70 16.89 -1.98
N ALA A 92 -6.06 16.62 -3.11
CA ALA A 92 -5.47 17.67 -3.95
C ALA A 92 -6.53 18.65 -4.47
N ALA A 93 -7.69 18.15 -4.91
CA ALA A 93 -8.80 19.01 -5.34
C ALA A 93 -9.32 19.94 -4.22
N GLU A 94 -9.36 19.44 -2.98
CA GLU A 94 -9.72 20.28 -1.83
C GLU A 94 -8.71 21.40 -1.59
N ILE A 95 -7.40 21.10 -1.64
CA ILE A 95 -6.32 22.09 -1.50
C ILE A 95 -6.41 23.12 -2.63
N LEU A 96 -6.56 22.67 -3.88
CA LEU A 96 -6.69 23.53 -5.04
C LEU A 96 -7.83 24.56 -4.91
N VAL A 97 -8.97 24.13 -4.37
CA VAL A 97 -10.10 25.05 -4.14
C VAL A 97 -9.82 25.99 -2.96
N LYS A 98 -9.37 25.46 -1.82
CA LYS A 98 -9.24 26.22 -0.56
C LYS A 98 -8.07 27.20 -0.58
N VAL A 99 -6.93 26.79 -1.15
CA VAL A 99 -5.68 27.54 -1.10
C VAL A 99 -5.43 28.31 -2.40
N ASN A 100 -5.42 27.63 -3.52
CA ASN A 100 -5.04 28.20 -4.81
C ASN A 100 -6.22 28.85 -5.56
N ARG A 101 -7.46 28.57 -5.17
CA ARG A 101 -8.69 28.97 -5.87
C ARG A 101 -8.72 28.53 -7.35
N ASN A 102 -8.03 27.43 -7.65
CA ASN A 102 -7.95 26.83 -8.99
C ASN A 102 -9.03 25.75 -9.14
N THR A 103 -10.24 26.19 -9.46
CA THR A 103 -11.40 25.30 -9.61
C THR A 103 -11.32 24.40 -10.83
N GLU A 104 -10.65 24.83 -11.90
CA GLU A 104 -10.50 24.05 -13.14
C GLU A 104 -9.61 22.81 -12.89
N LEU A 105 -8.43 23.01 -12.30
CA LEU A 105 -7.52 21.90 -11.98
C LEU A 105 -8.12 20.96 -10.91
N ALA A 106 -8.87 21.53 -9.95
CA ALA A 106 -9.59 20.73 -8.96
C ALA A 106 -10.64 19.81 -9.60
N GLU A 107 -11.38 20.32 -10.60
CA GLU A 107 -12.37 19.52 -11.33
C GLU A 107 -11.70 18.40 -12.15
N GLN A 108 -10.55 18.66 -12.75
CA GLN A 108 -9.77 17.64 -13.43
C GLN A 108 -9.34 16.53 -12.47
N CYS A 109 -8.92 16.85 -11.24
CA CYS A 109 -8.58 15.87 -10.21
C CYS A 109 -9.81 15.02 -9.83
N ARG A 110 -10.96 15.66 -9.56
CA ARG A 110 -12.20 14.96 -9.19
C ARG A 110 -12.73 14.06 -10.30
N SER A 111 -12.68 14.53 -11.53
CA SER A 111 -13.12 13.76 -12.69
C SER A 111 -12.30 12.49 -12.86
N LEU A 112 -10.96 12.57 -12.78
CA LEU A 112 -10.10 11.40 -12.85
C LEU A 112 -10.32 10.48 -11.64
N ALA A 113 -10.43 11.02 -10.43
CA ALA A 113 -10.73 10.23 -9.23
C ALA A 113 -12.05 9.45 -9.37
N ALA A 114 -13.10 10.09 -9.89
CA ALA A 114 -14.40 9.44 -10.10
C ALA A 114 -14.33 8.32 -11.15
N GLU A 115 -13.57 8.53 -12.22
CA GLU A 115 -13.35 7.52 -13.24
C GLU A 115 -12.62 6.29 -12.68
N VAL A 116 -11.49 6.50 -11.99
CA VAL A 116 -10.72 5.42 -11.37
C VAL A 116 -11.54 4.69 -10.31
N LYS A 117 -12.30 5.42 -9.49
CA LYS A 117 -13.20 4.82 -8.49
C LYS A 117 -14.28 3.94 -9.12
N THR A 118 -14.81 4.34 -10.28
CA THR A 118 -15.79 3.52 -11.03
C THR A 118 -15.14 2.24 -11.55
N ALA A 119 -13.93 2.34 -12.09
CA ALA A 119 -13.16 1.18 -12.54
C ALA A 119 -12.79 0.23 -11.39
N LEU A 120 -12.39 0.75 -10.23
CA LEU A 120 -12.12 -0.06 -9.03
C LEU A 120 -13.33 -0.89 -8.62
N ARG A 121 -14.54 -0.28 -8.60
CA ARG A 121 -15.78 -1.01 -8.28
C ARG A 121 -16.06 -2.18 -9.24
N ALA A 122 -15.69 -2.02 -10.51
CA ALA A 122 -15.96 -3.01 -11.54
C ALA A 122 -14.92 -4.14 -11.62
N TYR A 123 -13.65 -3.85 -11.28
CA TYR A 123 -12.54 -4.75 -11.59
C TYR A 123 -11.70 -5.19 -10.38
N ALA A 124 -11.80 -4.50 -9.23
CA ALA A 124 -10.93 -4.78 -8.09
C ALA A 124 -11.41 -5.92 -7.18
N VAL A 125 -12.69 -6.32 -7.28
CA VAL A 125 -13.29 -7.27 -6.35
C VAL A 125 -13.25 -8.69 -6.91
N HIS A 126 -12.77 -9.63 -6.09
CA HIS A 126 -12.76 -11.06 -6.34
C HIS A 126 -13.73 -11.78 -5.39
N GLN A 127 -14.48 -12.75 -5.91
CA GLN A 127 -15.35 -13.61 -5.09
C GLN A 127 -14.56 -14.83 -4.61
N HIS A 128 -13.98 -14.71 -3.43
CA HIS A 128 -13.16 -15.77 -2.86
C HIS A 128 -14.05 -16.82 -2.14
N PRO A 129 -13.83 -18.13 -2.38
CA PRO A 129 -14.73 -19.18 -1.84
C PRO A 129 -14.77 -19.24 -0.32
N LYS A 130 -13.68 -18.86 0.37
CA LYS A 130 -13.57 -18.92 1.84
C LYS A 130 -13.90 -17.58 2.51
N TYR A 131 -13.53 -16.46 1.91
CA TYR A 131 -13.64 -15.14 2.53
C TYR A 131 -14.81 -14.29 2.02
N GLY A 132 -15.47 -14.72 0.92
CA GLY A 132 -16.46 -13.91 0.20
C GLY A 132 -15.77 -12.85 -0.67
N PRO A 133 -16.41 -11.70 -0.92
CA PRO A 133 -15.80 -10.65 -1.73
C PRO A 133 -14.56 -10.06 -1.04
N ILE A 134 -13.42 -10.05 -1.74
CA ILE A 134 -12.14 -9.47 -1.31
C ILE A 134 -11.61 -8.56 -2.42
N TYR A 135 -10.70 -7.65 -2.09
CA TYR A 135 -9.93 -6.90 -3.10
C TYR A 135 -8.76 -7.76 -3.62
N ALA A 136 -8.59 -7.78 -4.94
CA ALA A 136 -7.40 -8.32 -5.57
C ALA A 136 -6.22 -7.34 -5.39
N PHE A 137 -4.99 -7.84 -5.39
CA PHE A 137 -3.79 -7.01 -5.30
C PHE A 137 -3.44 -6.36 -6.63
N GLU A 138 -3.45 -7.15 -7.72
CA GLU A 138 -3.22 -6.67 -9.08
C GLU A 138 -4.27 -7.26 -10.04
N VAL A 139 -4.64 -6.49 -11.07
CA VAL A 139 -5.53 -6.96 -12.15
C VAL A 139 -5.02 -6.46 -13.52
N ASP A 140 -5.48 -7.09 -14.60
CA ASP A 140 -5.10 -6.73 -15.97
C ASP A 140 -6.24 -6.13 -16.82
N GLY A 141 -7.47 -6.12 -16.29
CA GLY A 141 -8.67 -5.67 -17.00
C GLY A 141 -9.26 -6.71 -17.98
N PHE A 142 -8.57 -7.81 -18.28
CA PHE A 142 -9.09 -8.93 -19.06
C PHE A 142 -9.85 -9.96 -18.22
N GLY A 143 -9.77 -9.85 -16.90
CA GLY A 143 -10.39 -10.75 -15.93
C GLY A 143 -9.40 -11.55 -15.09
N ASN A 144 -8.10 -11.41 -15.33
CA ASN A 144 -7.09 -12.02 -14.48
C ASN A 144 -6.85 -11.16 -13.23
N GLN A 145 -6.67 -11.85 -12.09
CA GLN A 145 -6.52 -11.23 -10.77
C GLN A 145 -5.40 -11.92 -10.01
N HIS A 146 -4.53 -11.15 -9.38
CA HIS A 146 -3.47 -11.66 -8.52
C HIS A 146 -3.91 -11.50 -7.07
N LEU A 147 -4.05 -12.62 -6.37
CA LEU A 147 -4.53 -12.69 -4.99
C LEU A 147 -3.34 -12.87 -4.05
N MET A 148 -2.89 -11.78 -3.48
CA MET A 148 -1.83 -11.69 -2.47
C MET A 148 -1.94 -10.35 -1.76
N ASP A 149 -1.07 -10.09 -0.81
CA ASP A 149 -0.67 -8.74 -0.39
C ASP A 149 0.83 -8.69 -0.22
N ASP A 150 1.38 -7.49 -0.28
CA ASP A 150 2.77 -7.15 -0.04
C ASP A 150 2.83 -6.19 1.16
N ALA A 151 3.86 -6.31 1.99
CA ALA A 151 3.98 -5.48 3.19
C ALA A 151 4.15 -3.98 2.89
N ASN A 152 4.67 -3.64 1.71
CA ASN A 152 5.03 -2.26 1.37
C ASN A 152 3.79 -1.41 1.06
N VAL A 153 3.68 -0.26 1.71
CA VAL A 153 2.53 0.66 1.59
C VAL A 153 2.68 1.53 0.33
N PRO A 154 1.62 1.68 -0.50
CA PRO A 154 0.25 1.19 -0.33
C PRO A 154 0.09 -0.32 -0.54
N SER A 155 -0.58 -0.98 0.41
CA SER A 155 -0.93 -2.39 0.39
C SER A 155 -2.44 -2.57 0.62
N LEU A 156 -2.98 -3.76 0.40
CA LEU A 156 -4.39 -4.04 0.70
C LEU A 156 -4.68 -3.86 2.19
N LEU A 157 -3.78 -4.29 3.06
CA LEU A 157 -3.92 -4.11 4.51
C LEU A 157 -3.93 -2.63 4.91
N ALA A 158 -3.14 -1.79 4.23
CA ALA A 158 -2.99 -0.37 4.56
C ALA A 158 -4.15 0.52 4.09
N MET A 159 -5.11 0.02 3.30
CA MET A 159 -6.13 0.85 2.66
C MET A 159 -6.95 1.70 3.65
N ALA A 160 -7.31 1.15 4.81
CA ALA A 160 -8.05 1.92 5.81
C ALA A 160 -7.16 2.98 6.50
N TYR A 161 -5.88 2.70 6.73
CA TYR A 161 -4.90 3.67 7.23
C TYR A 161 -4.73 4.86 6.27
N LEU A 162 -4.65 4.60 4.97
CA LEU A 162 -4.52 5.64 3.93
C LEU A 162 -5.81 6.46 3.73
N GLY A 163 -6.94 6.00 4.28
CA GLY A 163 -8.26 6.62 4.10
C GLY A 163 -8.91 6.29 2.75
N ASP A 164 -8.49 5.19 2.14
CA ASP A 164 -8.99 4.73 0.85
C ASP A 164 -10.37 4.06 0.99
N VAL A 165 -10.55 3.34 2.09
CA VAL A 165 -11.80 2.67 2.45
C VAL A 165 -12.09 2.90 3.95
N SER A 166 -13.36 2.72 4.34
CA SER A 166 -13.69 2.66 5.77
C SER A 166 -13.11 1.39 6.39
N ILE A 167 -12.69 1.47 7.66
CA ILE A 167 -12.30 0.29 8.43
C ILE A 167 -13.44 -0.71 8.54
N ASP A 168 -14.70 -0.26 8.51
CA ASP A 168 -15.90 -1.10 8.59
C ASP A 168 -16.40 -1.59 7.22
N ASP A 169 -15.70 -1.27 6.12
CA ASP A 169 -16.05 -1.78 4.80
C ASP A 169 -16.00 -3.31 4.78
N PRO A 170 -17.10 -4.01 4.47
CA PRO A 170 -17.16 -5.47 4.56
C PRO A 170 -16.20 -6.18 3.58
N ILE A 171 -15.92 -5.59 2.41
CA ILE A 171 -14.95 -6.15 1.46
C ILE A 171 -13.55 -5.98 2.01
N TYR A 172 -13.25 -4.83 2.61
CA TYR A 172 -11.96 -4.59 3.28
C TYR A 172 -11.77 -5.55 4.46
N GLN A 173 -12.78 -5.77 5.30
CA GLN A 173 -12.70 -6.70 6.42
C GLN A 173 -12.47 -8.14 5.96
N ASN A 174 -13.11 -8.56 4.87
CA ASN A 174 -12.83 -9.86 4.25
C ASN A 174 -11.40 -9.93 3.72
N THR A 175 -10.94 -8.87 3.04
CA THR A 175 -9.58 -8.74 2.52
C THR A 175 -8.56 -8.80 3.66
N ARG A 176 -8.79 -8.07 4.75
CA ARG A 176 -7.93 -8.07 5.94
C ARG A 176 -7.76 -9.46 6.53
N ARG A 177 -8.84 -10.28 6.58
CA ARG A 177 -8.76 -11.68 7.02
C ARG A 177 -8.00 -12.57 6.03
N PHE A 178 -8.19 -12.34 4.73
CA PHE A 178 -7.47 -13.07 3.68
C PHE A 178 -5.97 -12.78 3.72
N VAL A 179 -5.57 -11.52 3.71
CA VAL A 179 -4.14 -11.14 3.63
C VAL A 179 -3.35 -11.53 4.88
N TRP A 180 -4.04 -11.65 6.04
CA TRP A 180 -3.45 -12.12 7.30
C TRP A 180 -3.74 -13.61 7.55
N SER A 181 -3.55 -14.43 6.53
CA SER A 181 -3.74 -15.87 6.57
C SER A 181 -2.81 -16.58 5.59
N GLU A 182 -2.69 -17.90 5.73
CA GLU A 182 -1.86 -18.75 4.86
C GLU A 182 -2.40 -18.83 3.40
N ASP A 183 -3.60 -18.30 3.12
CA ASP A 183 -4.10 -18.16 1.76
C ASP A 183 -3.44 -16.98 1.02
N ASN A 184 -2.79 -16.05 1.74
CA ASN A 184 -1.84 -15.09 1.16
C ASN A 184 -0.45 -15.75 1.09
N PRO A 185 0.13 -15.94 -0.11
CA PRO A 185 1.42 -16.63 -0.27
C PRO A 185 2.61 -15.93 0.41
N TYR A 186 2.44 -14.68 0.82
CA TYR A 186 3.46 -13.89 1.51
C TYR A 186 3.13 -13.61 2.98
N PHE A 187 2.13 -14.28 3.54
CA PHE A 187 1.94 -14.32 4.99
C PHE A 187 2.83 -15.41 5.58
N PHE A 188 3.61 -15.06 6.57
CA PHE A 188 4.53 -15.96 7.25
C PHE A 188 4.26 -15.96 8.74
N ARG A 189 4.28 -17.17 9.34
CA ARG A 189 4.08 -17.38 10.77
C ARG A 189 5.17 -18.31 11.30
N GLY A 190 5.80 -17.93 12.41
CA GLY A 190 6.83 -18.69 13.05
C GLY A 190 7.01 -18.38 14.53
N LYS A 191 8.13 -18.80 15.11
CA LYS A 191 8.41 -18.69 16.55
C LYS A 191 8.69 -17.25 17.00
N ALA A 192 9.31 -16.43 16.15
CA ALA A 192 9.62 -15.03 16.46
C ALA A 192 8.40 -14.15 16.30
N GLY A 193 7.58 -14.40 15.28
CA GLY A 193 6.38 -13.62 15.00
C GLY A 193 5.67 -14.04 13.73
N GLU A 194 4.64 -13.29 13.37
CA GLU A 194 3.91 -13.45 12.11
C GLU A 194 3.68 -12.11 11.44
N GLY A 195 3.56 -12.13 10.13
CA GLY A 195 3.30 -10.92 9.34
C GLY A 195 3.33 -11.18 7.84
N ILE A 196 3.01 -10.14 7.08
CA ILE A 196 3.11 -10.16 5.64
C ILE A 196 4.54 -9.73 5.26
N GLY A 197 5.14 -10.45 4.31
CA GLY A 197 6.38 -10.11 3.65
C GLY A 197 6.15 -9.66 2.22
N GLY A 198 6.89 -10.23 1.31
CA GLY A 198 6.78 -9.96 -0.12
C GLY A 198 7.87 -10.69 -0.91
N PRO A 199 7.82 -10.68 -2.23
CA PRO A 199 8.85 -11.30 -3.05
C PRO A 199 10.19 -10.57 -3.00
N HIS A 200 10.22 -9.33 -2.49
CA HIS A 200 11.41 -8.46 -2.48
C HIS A 200 12.59 -9.09 -1.74
N VAL A 201 12.35 -9.56 -0.53
CA VAL A 201 13.37 -10.21 0.33
C VAL A 201 13.24 -11.73 0.38
N GLY A 202 12.20 -12.30 -0.24
CA GLY A 202 11.95 -13.74 -0.31
C GLY A 202 11.01 -14.27 0.76
N TYR A 203 10.99 -15.62 0.88
CA TYR A 203 10.09 -16.33 1.77
C TYR A 203 10.57 -16.28 3.23
N ASP A 204 9.62 -16.50 4.14
CA ASP A 204 9.84 -16.59 5.59
C ASP A 204 10.33 -15.29 6.27
N MET A 205 10.23 -14.16 5.55
CA MET A 205 10.69 -12.84 5.97
C MET A 205 9.51 -11.86 6.12
N PRO A 206 8.72 -11.90 7.22
CA PRO A 206 7.74 -10.87 7.49
C PRO A 206 8.40 -9.51 7.71
N TRP A 207 7.66 -8.46 7.33
CA TRP A 207 8.11 -7.07 7.48
C TRP A 207 7.41 -6.43 8.68
N PRO A 208 8.13 -5.75 9.58
CA PRO A 208 7.53 -4.96 10.66
C PRO A 208 6.45 -4.00 10.18
N MET A 209 6.57 -3.46 8.95
CA MET A 209 5.59 -2.58 8.34
C MET A 209 4.19 -3.20 8.27
N SER A 210 4.07 -4.48 7.95
CA SER A 210 2.78 -5.16 7.91
C SER A 210 2.14 -5.29 9.29
N ILE A 211 2.95 -5.50 10.33
CA ILE A 211 2.51 -5.57 11.72
C ILE A 211 2.03 -4.19 12.21
N MET A 212 2.75 -3.12 11.80
CA MET A 212 2.31 -1.75 12.06
C MET A 212 0.98 -1.45 11.35
N MET A 213 0.83 -1.83 10.07
CA MET A 213 -0.44 -1.63 9.34
C MET A 213 -1.58 -2.42 9.99
N LYS A 214 -1.32 -3.61 10.52
CA LYS A 214 -2.31 -4.37 11.29
C LYS A 214 -2.77 -3.59 12.53
N ALA A 215 -1.84 -2.97 13.27
CA ALA A 215 -2.17 -2.13 14.42
C ALA A 215 -2.90 -0.84 14.01
N PHE A 216 -2.43 -0.12 12.98
CA PHE A 216 -3.08 1.10 12.47
C PHE A 216 -4.53 0.90 12.03
N THR A 217 -4.84 -0.30 11.56
CA THR A 217 -6.16 -0.68 11.04
C THR A 217 -6.94 -1.57 11.99
N SER A 218 -6.59 -1.58 13.27
CA SER A 218 -7.30 -2.32 14.33
C SER A 218 -8.06 -1.37 15.25
N THR A 219 -9.23 -1.83 15.70
CA THR A 219 -10.00 -1.23 16.80
C THR A 219 -9.90 -2.06 18.09
N ASP A 220 -9.28 -3.24 18.02
CA ASP A 220 -9.11 -4.17 19.13
C ASP A 220 -7.80 -3.87 19.87
N ASP A 221 -7.90 -3.48 21.13
CA ASP A 221 -6.76 -3.14 21.99
C ASP A 221 -5.83 -4.34 22.23
N ALA A 222 -6.36 -5.56 22.28
CA ALA A 222 -5.54 -6.76 22.40
C ALA A 222 -4.71 -7.04 21.14
N GLU A 223 -5.29 -6.82 19.97
CA GLU A 223 -4.57 -6.93 18.69
C GLU A 223 -3.48 -5.85 18.58
N ILE A 224 -3.78 -4.60 18.96
CA ILE A 224 -2.80 -3.50 18.94
C ILE A 224 -1.64 -3.81 19.89
N LYS A 225 -1.94 -4.23 21.12
CA LYS A 225 -0.92 -4.64 22.11
C LYS A 225 -0.01 -5.73 21.53
N TRP A 226 -0.60 -6.81 21.01
CA TRP A 226 0.14 -7.91 20.39
C TRP A 226 1.06 -7.43 19.26
N CYS A 227 0.59 -6.51 18.40
CA CYS A 227 1.41 -5.95 17.33
C CYS A 227 2.66 -5.24 17.88
N ILE A 228 2.49 -4.38 18.89
CA ILE A 228 3.59 -3.61 19.46
C ILE A 228 4.58 -4.55 20.17
N GLU A 229 4.10 -5.47 20.99
CA GLU A 229 4.94 -6.47 21.65
C GLU A 229 5.75 -7.32 20.63
N THR A 230 5.11 -7.68 19.51
CA THR A 230 5.80 -8.42 18.44
C THR A 230 6.90 -7.56 17.80
N LEU A 231 6.61 -6.29 17.49
CA LEU A 231 7.61 -5.36 16.93
C LEU A 231 8.79 -5.19 17.87
N MET A 232 8.55 -5.07 19.17
CA MET A 232 9.61 -4.89 20.17
C MET A 232 10.45 -6.15 20.37
N ARG A 233 9.84 -7.35 20.30
CA ARG A 233 10.58 -8.62 20.41
C ARG A 233 11.41 -8.96 19.17
N THR A 234 11.11 -8.37 18.03
CA THR A 234 11.76 -8.70 16.75
C THR A 234 12.78 -7.64 16.31
N ASP A 235 13.16 -6.74 17.20
CA ASP A 235 14.20 -5.74 16.99
C ASP A 235 15.65 -6.28 17.12
N ALA A 236 15.79 -7.55 17.47
CA ALA A 236 17.08 -8.24 17.69
C ALA A 236 17.99 -7.54 18.72
N GLY A 237 17.42 -6.76 19.64
CA GLY A 237 18.15 -5.97 20.64
C GLY A 237 18.85 -4.74 20.08
N THR A 238 18.52 -4.32 18.86
CA THR A 238 19.11 -3.13 18.23
C THR A 238 18.39 -1.83 18.61
N GLY A 239 17.14 -1.94 19.09
CA GLY A 239 16.26 -0.80 19.36
C GLY A 239 15.70 -0.15 18.08
N PHE A 240 15.82 -0.80 16.91
CA PHE A 240 15.37 -0.29 15.62
C PHE A 240 14.49 -1.29 14.88
N MET A 241 13.59 -0.76 14.05
CA MET A 241 12.83 -1.56 13.11
C MET A 241 13.67 -1.86 11.87
N HIS A 242 13.83 -3.16 11.59
CA HIS A 242 14.50 -3.67 10.40
C HIS A 242 13.59 -3.61 9.16
N GLU A 243 14.12 -3.83 7.98
CA GLU A 243 13.31 -3.99 6.76
C GLU A 243 12.43 -5.24 6.84
N SER A 244 13.03 -6.38 7.21
CA SER A 244 12.34 -7.65 7.47
C SER A 244 13.10 -8.46 8.51
N PHE A 245 12.43 -9.44 9.12
CA PHE A 245 13.06 -10.42 10.03
C PHE A 245 12.59 -11.83 9.67
N HIS A 246 13.38 -12.84 10.00
CA HIS A 246 12.99 -14.22 9.75
C HIS A 246 11.95 -14.66 10.79
N LYS A 247 10.84 -15.26 10.34
CA LYS A 247 9.70 -15.66 11.18
C LYS A 247 10.04 -16.52 12.40
N ASP A 248 11.14 -17.28 12.35
CA ASP A 248 11.58 -18.18 13.44
C ASP A 248 12.81 -17.68 14.21
N ASP A 249 13.55 -16.71 13.66
CA ASP A 249 14.78 -16.18 14.25
C ASP A 249 14.89 -14.68 14.01
N PRO A 250 14.57 -13.83 15.00
CA PRO A 250 14.60 -12.37 14.83
C PRO A 250 16.00 -11.79 14.63
N THR A 251 17.07 -12.57 14.94
CA THR A 251 18.45 -12.12 14.71
C THR A 251 18.88 -12.26 13.23
N ASN A 252 18.10 -12.98 12.43
CA ASN A 252 18.24 -13.04 10.98
C ASN A 252 17.32 -12.00 10.34
N PHE A 253 17.85 -10.83 10.04
CA PHE A 253 17.09 -9.70 9.50
C PHE A 253 17.80 -9.04 8.31
N THR A 254 17.05 -8.26 7.54
CA THR A 254 17.59 -7.40 6.48
C THR A 254 17.61 -5.96 6.97
N ARG A 255 18.70 -5.22 6.68
CA ARG A 255 18.96 -3.82 7.06
C ARG A 255 18.85 -3.55 8.57
N ASP A 256 19.93 -3.19 9.21
CA ASP A 256 19.98 -2.89 10.64
C ASP A 256 19.01 -1.78 11.04
N TRP A 257 18.85 -0.79 10.18
CA TRP A 257 17.96 0.35 10.34
C TRP A 257 17.26 0.66 9.02
N PHE A 258 15.95 0.78 9.04
CA PHE A 258 15.15 1.10 7.88
C PHE A 258 14.23 2.30 8.16
N ALA A 259 14.55 3.45 7.56
CA ALA A 259 13.91 4.73 7.84
C ALA A 259 12.39 4.67 7.80
N TRP A 260 11.85 4.08 6.75
CA TRP A 260 10.40 4.00 6.54
C TRP A 260 9.69 3.30 7.70
N GLN A 261 10.22 2.17 8.16
CA GLN A 261 9.60 1.43 9.26
C GLN A 261 9.78 2.12 10.61
N ASN A 262 10.96 2.71 10.86
CA ASN A 262 11.19 3.44 12.12
C ASN A 262 10.27 4.67 12.21
N THR A 263 10.03 5.39 11.10
CA THR A 263 9.11 6.53 11.09
C THR A 263 7.65 6.09 11.26
N LEU A 264 7.22 5.00 10.63
CA LEU A 264 5.89 4.44 10.82
C LEU A 264 5.65 3.94 12.25
N PHE A 265 6.65 3.34 12.89
CA PHE A 265 6.54 2.95 14.30
C PHE A 265 6.34 4.18 15.20
N GLY A 266 7.13 5.23 14.98
CA GLY A 266 6.95 6.50 15.70
C GLY A 266 5.56 7.10 15.47
N GLU A 267 5.06 7.09 14.24
CA GLU A 267 3.71 7.56 13.92
C GLU A 267 2.64 6.71 14.62
N LEU A 268 2.79 5.38 14.66
CA LEU A 268 1.87 4.49 15.36
C LEU A 268 1.76 4.86 16.86
N ILE A 269 2.89 5.06 17.53
CA ILE A 269 2.89 5.46 18.96
C ILE A 269 2.18 6.81 19.14
N ILE A 270 2.51 7.81 18.32
CA ILE A 270 1.89 9.14 18.39
C ILE A 270 0.37 9.04 18.14
N LYS A 271 -0.04 8.23 17.16
CA LYS A 271 -1.46 7.99 16.89
C LYS A 271 -2.17 7.41 18.10
N LEU A 272 -1.61 6.38 18.72
CA LEU A 272 -2.23 5.74 19.90
C LEU A 272 -2.36 6.71 21.08
N VAL A 273 -1.37 7.57 21.29
CA VAL A 273 -1.45 8.65 22.31
C VAL A 273 -2.59 9.62 21.97
N ASN A 274 -2.69 10.06 20.72
CA ASN A 274 -3.73 10.98 20.26
C ASN A 274 -5.14 10.38 20.31
N ASP A 275 -5.25 9.07 20.09
CA ASP A 275 -6.51 8.31 20.16
C ASP A 275 -6.91 7.96 21.61
N GLY A 276 -6.13 8.39 22.62
CA GLY A 276 -6.41 8.12 24.04
C GLY A 276 -6.12 6.69 24.48
N LYS A 277 -5.30 5.93 23.76
CA LYS A 277 -4.95 4.53 24.04
C LYS A 277 -3.67 4.38 24.89
N LEU A 278 -3.43 5.31 25.81
CA LEU A 278 -2.29 5.27 26.74
C LEU A 278 -2.28 4.01 27.61
N ASP A 279 -3.47 3.52 28.01
CA ASP A 279 -3.57 2.31 28.81
C ASP A 279 -3.07 1.06 28.05
N VAL A 280 -3.27 1.01 26.74
CA VAL A 280 -2.72 -0.06 25.90
C VAL A 280 -1.19 0.01 25.91
N LEU A 281 -0.63 1.20 25.70
CA LEU A 281 0.84 1.40 25.70
C LEU A 281 1.45 1.07 27.05
N ASN A 282 0.81 1.48 28.17
CA ASN A 282 1.29 1.21 29.51
C ASN A 282 1.12 -0.25 29.95
N SER A 283 0.32 -1.04 29.24
CA SER A 283 0.10 -2.46 29.50
C SER A 283 1.08 -3.40 28.78
N ILE A 284 1.99 -2.84 27.96
CA ILE A 284 2.96 -3.62 27.21
C ILE A 284 4.02 -4.16 28.17
N ASP A 285 4.18 -5.48 28.18
CA ASP A 285 5.20 -6.19 28.93
C ASP A 285 6.43 -6.42 28.02
N LEU A 286 7.61 -5.96 28.47
CA LEU A 286 8.91 -6.06 27.78
C LEU A 286 9.73 -7.22 28.28
#